data_e33f60129cbe05066066337fa215b8c9
#
_entry.id   e33f60129cbe05066066337fa215b8c9
#
_cell.length_a   1.000
_cell.length_b   1.000
_cell.length_c   1.000
_cell.angle_alpha   90.00
_cell.angle_beta   90.00
_cell.angle_gamma   90.00
#
_symmetry.space_group_name_H-M   'P 1'
#
loop_
_entity.id
_entity.type
_entity.pdbx_description
1 polymer ?
#
loop_
_entity_poly.entity_id
_entity_poly.type
_entity_poly.pdbx_seq_one_letter_code
_entity_poly.pdbx_strand_id
1 'polypeptide(L)'
;MDKRLERILPKVQKPARYTGGEYNQIIKNKDDVELRLAFCFPDIYEIGMSNLGMGILYSTMNELPYVWCERVYAPWGDMYEQMREHNIPLYALESGDPISEHDVLAFSIGYEMAYSTVLDMIDMAVLPIRSAERTELLPLVIAGGTAALNPEPMADFIDIFLLGEGEEMNNELLALLRTAKVEGWSKQTFLEKAAQIGGVLVPSFYTPVLNEDNTIDHFDVHPAAPERVTKRVITDMDSVHFPLAPIVPSTEVVHDRVNLELFRGCVRGCRFCQAGHTYRPIRAKSPEKLAEQGKALLKNTGCQDITLLSLSSSDYRHLSELCDELLEYCEPRSIGISLPSLRADNFSIDIMHRIQKTRKSGLTFAPEAGSQRLRDAINKNVREEDLLHTCRLAFEGGWNTIKLYFMLGLPTETDEDILGIAELANQVLHTWRLYAKNKNRGVRITVSTSCFVPKPHSPFQWERQVTMDEYIRKVHLLRDSIKAKNVVYNWHDPQTSYIEATLSRGDRRMGRVIENVWRSGGRLEAWSDYFSFERWMKAFDDAGVDPTFYAHRERERYEVMPWDIVDVGVRRAHLWHEREQAYKSELSPDCRKQCSACGAAKLLKGGKCDG
;
A
#
# COMPACT_ATOMS: atom_id res chain seq x y z
N MET A 1 -7.51 2.04 -31.82
CA MET A 1 -8.49 2.61 -30.86
C MET A 1 -9.90 2.43 -31.39
N ASP A 2 -10.85 2.02 -30.57
CA ASP A 2 -12.27 1.90 -30.94
C ASP A 2 -12.83 3.27 -31.40
N LYS A 3 -13.52 3.33 -32.55
CA LYS A 3 -14.11 4.57 -33.04
C LYS A 3 -15.14 5.19 -32.09
N ARG A 4 -15.73 4.40 -31.20
CA ARG A 4 -16.62 4.89 -30.14
C ARG A 4 -15.84 5.70 -29.10
N LEU A 5 -14.61 5.27 -28.74
CA LEU A 5 -13.72 6.01 -27.85
C LEU A 5 -13.37 7.39 -28.41
N GLU A 6 -13.02 7.50 -29.68
CA GLU A 6 -12.71 8.78 -30.32
C GLU A 6 -13.85 9.81 -30.19
N ARG A 7 -15.11 9.35 -30.12
CA ARG A 7 -16.29 10.21 -29.97
C ARG A 7 -16.54 10.68 -28.54
N ILE A 8 -16.15 9.89 -27.54
CA ILE A 8 -16.40 10.21 -26.12
C ILE A 8 -15.23 10.93 -25.47
N LEU A 9 -13.99 10.70 -25.91
CA LEU A 9 -12.78 11.34 -25.34
C LEU A 9 -12.88 12.88 -25.26
N PRO A 10 -13.43 13.61 -26.26
CA PRO A 10 -13.60 15.07 -26.14
C PRO A 10 -14.61 15.52 -25.08
N LYS A 11 -15.42 14.60 -24.54
CA LYS A 11 -16.47 14.89 -23.54
C LYS A 11 -16.02 14.66 -22.10
N VAL A 12 -14.84 14.08 -21.90
CA VAL A 12 -14.35 13.70 -20.57
C VAL A 12 -13.19 14.59 -20.12
N GLN A 13 -13.03 14.69 -18.82
CA GLN A 13 -11.90 15.39 -18.22
C GLN A 13 -10.61 14.57 -18.43
N LYS A 14 -9.52 15.28 -18.74
CA LYS A 14 -8.19 14.67 -18.91
C LYS A 14 -8.21 13.43 -19.82
N PRO A 15 -8.58 13.56 -21.11
CA PRO A 15 -8.69 12.41 -22.03
C PRO A 15 -7.38 11.62 -22.18
N ALA A 16 -6.22 12.24 -21.89
CA ALA A 16 -4.92 11.58 -21.90
C ALA A 16 -4.79 10.41 -20.91
N ARG A 17 -5.67 10.31 -19.91
CA ARG A 17 -5.76 9.12 -19.02
C ARG A 17 -6.09 7.83 -19.77
N TYR A 18 -6.69 7.95 -20.95
CA TYR A 18 -7.42 6.88 -21.63
C TYR A 18 -6.86 6.55 -23.03
N THR A 19 -5.80 7.24 -23.45
CA THR A 19 -5.30 7.14 -24.84
C THR A 19 -4.07 6.26 -25.01
N GLY A 20 -3.31 5.95 -23.94
CA GLY A 20 -2.01 5.31 -24.09
C GLY A 20 -1.02 6.18 -24.88
N GLY A 21 -0.03 5.56 -25.51
CA GLY A 21 0.96 6.24 -26.35
C GLY A 21 2.05 6.98 -25.56
N GLU A 22 2.24 6.64 -24.30
CA GLU A 22 3.25 7.25 -23.45
C GLU A 22 4.68 6.83 -23.84
N TYR A 23 5.63 7.70 -23.57
CA TYR A 23 7.04 7.41 -23.78
C TYR A 23 7.50 6.25 -22.91
N ASN A 24 8.29 5.33 -23.46
CA ASN A 24 8.73 4.06 -22.85
C ASN A 24 7.59 3.02 -22.64
N GLN A 25 6.41 3.21 -23.19
CA GLN A 25 5.37 2.18 -23.21
C GLN A 25 5.85 0.97 -24.05
N ILE A 26 5.57 -0.24 -23.58
CA ILE A 26 5.99 -1.47 -24.26
C ILE A 26 4.86 -1.98 -25.14
N ILE A 27 5.08 -1.94 -26.45
CA ILE A 27 4.15 -2.46 -27.44
C ILE A 27 4.70 -3.75 -28.03
N LYS A 28 3.90 -4.81 -28.00
CA LYS A 28 4.16 -6.07 -28.68
C LYS A 28 3.08 -6.34 -29.73
N ASN A 29 3.38 -7.19 -30.71
CA ASN A 29 2.34 -7.69 -31.60
C ASN A 29 1.60 -8.83 -30.91
N LYS A 30 0.28 -8.77 -30.87
CA LYS A 30 -0.57 -9.80 -30.23
C LYS A 30 -0.44 -11.19 -30.87
N ASP A 31 -0.06 -11.25 -32.14
CA ASP A 31 0.13 -12.51 -32.85
C ASP A 31 1.49 -13.18 -32.51
N ASP A 32 2.43 -12.42 -31.92
CA ASP A 32 3.76 -12.90 -31.57
C ASP A 32 3.87 -13.34 -30.09
N VAL A 33 2.80 -13.17 -29.30
CA VAL A 33 2.79 -13.55 -27.88
C VAL A 33 1.79 -14.68 -27.62
N GLU A 34 2.10 -15.50 -26.63
CA GLU A 34 1.26 -16.65 -26.28
C GLU A 34 0.26 -16.33 -25.15
N LEU A 35 0.61 -15.33 -24.31
CA LEU A 35 -0.23 -14.85 -23.21
C LEU A 35 -0.35 -13.33 -23.24
N ARG A 36 -1.58 -12.86 -23.07
CA ARG A 36 -1.89 -11.44 -22.85
C ARG A 36 -2.40 -11.24 -21.42
N LEU A 37 -1.88 -10.24 -20.75
CA LEU A 37 -2.22 -9.94 -19.37
C LEU A 37 -2.67 -8.48 -19.24
N ALA A 38 -3.91 -8.27 -18.77
CA ALA A 38 -4.43 -6.98 -18.37
C ALA A 38 -4.01 -6.70 -16.92
N PHE A 39 -3.04 -5.81 -16.71
CA PHE A 39 -2.57 -5.43 -15.38
C PHE A 39 -3.42 -4.28 -14.83
N CYS A 40 -4.38 -4.63 -14.00
CA CYS A 40 -5.43 -3.77 -13.51
C CYS A 40 -5.05 -3.10 -12.17
N PHE A 41 -5.13 -1.79 -12.13
CA PHE A 41 -5.04 -1.03 -10.90
C PHE A 41 -6.43 -0.45 -10.58
N PRO A 42 -7.07 -0.84 -9.45
CA PRO A 42 -8.45 -0.48 -9.15
C PRO A 42 -8.57 0.95 -8.57
N ASP A 43 -7.94 1.89 -9.23
CA ASP A 43 -8.01 3.33 -9.02
C ASP A 43 -7.66 4.04 -10.34
N ILE A 44 -7.74 5.37 -10.34
CA ILE A 44 -7.51 6.17 -11.55
C ILE A 44 -6.05 6.17 -12.01
N TYR A 45 -5.86 6.57 -13.26
CA TYR A 45 -4.57 6.63 -13.94
C TYR A 45 -3.48 7.33 -13.11
N GLU A 46 -3.75 8.50 -12.51
CA GLU A 46 -2.77 9.29 -11.77
C GLU A 46 -2.21 8.57 -10.54
N ILE A 47 -3.04 7.75 -9.88
CA ILE A 47 -2.62 6.95 -8.73
C ILE A 47 -1.83 5.74 -9.20
N GLY A 48 -2.36 5.00 -10.19
CA GLY A 48 -1.73 3.80 -10.70
C GLY A 48 -0.37 4.06 -11.36
N MET A 49 -0.25 5.13 -12.16
CA MET A 49 1.02 5.54 -12.77
C MET A 49 2.07 6.01 -11.76
N SER A 50 1.63 6.47 -10.58
CA SER A 50 2.53 6.84 -9.48
C SER A 50 2.97 5.63 -8.63
N ASN A 51 2.43 4.43 -8.88
CA ASN A 51 2.71 3.23 -8.09
C ASN A 51 3.96 2.50 -8.62
N LEU A 52 5.03 2.48 -7.82
CA LEU A 52 6.30 1.83 -8.21
C LEU A 52 6.13 0.32 -8.46
N GLY A 53 5.31 -0.36 -7.66
CA GLY A 53 5.05 -1.80 -7.81
C GLY A 53 4.43 -2.14 -9.16
N MET A 54 3.50 -1.30 -9.65
CA MET A 54 2.95 -1.41 -11.02
C MET A 54 4.07 -1.32 -12.07
N GLY A 55 4.94 -0.32 -11.96
CA GLY A 55 6.05 -0.15 -12.91
C GLY A 55 7.04 -1.31 -12.92
N ILE A 56 7.39 -1.83 -11.74
CA ILE A 56 8.31 -2.99 -11.62
C ILE A 56 7.67 -4.23 -12.24
N LEU A 57 6.45 -4.59 -11.86
CA LEU A 57 5.81 -5.82 -12.34
C LEU A 57 5.43 -5.75 -13.81
N TYR A 58 4.97 -4.59 -14.30
CA TYR A 58 4.75 -4.36 -15.73
C TYR A 58 6.01 -4.62 -16.55
N SER A 59 7.13 -4.04 -16.13
CA SER A 59 8.41 -4.25 -16.80
C SER A 59 8.88 -5.70 -16.71
N THR A 60 8.82 -6.31 -15.51
CA THR A 60 9.26 -7.70 -15.29
C THR A 60 8.50 -8.71 -16.14
N MET A 61 7.17 -8.59 -16.22
CA MET A 61 6.36 -9.50 -17.04
C MET A 61 6.58 -9.28 -18.53
N ASN A 62 6.86 -8.06 -18.95
CA ASN A 62 7.15 -7.76 -20.35
C ASN A 62 8.55 -8.19 -20.80
N GLU A 63 9.50 -8.52 -19.88
CA GLU A 63 10.76 -9.18 -20.24
C GLU A 63 10.54 -10.60 -20.80
N LEU A 64 9.40 -11.24 -20.47
CA LEU A 64 9.06 -12.55 -21.02
C LEU A 64 8.64 -12.38 -22.49
N PRO A 65 9.33 -13.01 -23.45
CA PRO A 65 9.05 -12.81 -24.87
C PRO A 65 7.65 -13.30 -25.28
N TYR A 66 7.10 -14.27 -24.58
CA TYR A 66 5.79 -14.87 -24.84
C TYR A 66 4.63 -14.19 -24.08
N VAL A 67 4.89 -13.13 -23.29
CA VAL A 67 3.89 -12.38 -22.53
C VAL A 67 3.82 -10.95 -23.03
N TRP A 68 2.60 -10.43 -23.19
CA TRP A 68 2.35 -9.00 -23.28
C TRP A 68 1.50 -8.55 -22.09
N CYS A 69 2.10 -7.78 -21.20
CA CYS A 69 1.45 -7.15 -20.06
C CYS A 69 1.04 -5.73 -20.45
N GLU A 70 -0.24 -5.43 -20.31
CA GLU A 70 -0.88 -4.18 -20.70
C GLU A 70 -1.56 -3.53 -19.51
N ARG A 71 -1.50 -2.20 -19.37
CA ARG A 71 -2.02 -1.45 -18.21
C ARG A 71 -3.50 -1.14 -18.34
N VAL A 72 -4.19 -1.25 -17.21
CA VAL A 72 -5.63 -0.93 -17.10
C VAL A 72 -5.89 -0.17 -15.81
N TYR A 73 -6.61 0.94 -15.88
CA TYR A 73 -7.00 1.75 -14.73
C TYR A 73 -8.51 1.88 -14.65
N ALA A 74 -9.04 2.08 -13.45
CA ALA A 74 -10.46 2.36 -13.28
C ALA A 74 -10.79 3.72 -13.92
N PRO A 75 -11.86 3.83 -14.72
CA PRO A 75 -12.25 5.09 -15.30
C PRO A 75 -12.85 6.04 -14.25
N TRP A 76 -12.53 7.34 -14.37
CA TRP A 76 -13.21 8.37 -13.59
C TRP A 76 -14.69 8.48 -13.99
N GLY A 77 -15.51 9.15 -13.16
CA GLY A 77 -16.96 9.17 -13.28
C GLY A 77 -17.49 9.52 -14.66
N ASP A 78 -16.99 10.59 -15.24
CA ASP A 78 -17.42 11.05 -16.57
C ASP A 78 -17.09 10.05 -17.69
N MET A 79 -15.90 9.45 -17.65
CA MET A 79 -15.51 8.40 -18.60
C MET A 79 -16.32 7.12 -18.39
N TYR A 80 -16.53 6.73 -17.11
CA TYR A 80 -17.35 5.58 -16.76
C TYR A 80 -18.76 5.70 -17.35
N GLU A 81 -19.43 6.84 -17.15
CA GLU A 81 -20.77 7.10 -17.65
C GLU A 81 -20.80 7.00 -19.19
N GLN A 82 -19.84 7.63 -19.88
CA GLN A 82 -19.75 7.54 -21.32
C GLN A 82 -19.49 6.11 -21.82
N MET A 83 -18.64 5.34 -21.15
CA MET A 83 -18.39 3.95 -21.52
C MET A 83 -19.65 3.09 -21.35
N ARG A 84 -20.39 3.25 -20.24
CA ARG A 84 -21.65 2.53 -19.99
C ARG A 84 -22.74 2.92 -21.00
N GLU A 85 -22.93 4.21 -21.28
CA GLU A 85 -23.91 4.71 -22.24
C GLU A 85 -23.67 4.17 -23.65
N HIS A 86 -22.41 4.04 -24.07
CA HIS A 86 -22.04 3.62 -25.42
C HIS A 86 -21.66 2.13 -25.50
N ASN A 87 -21.85 1.35 -24.44
CA ASN A 87 -21.49 -0.07 -24.35
C ASN A 87 -20.03 -0.33 -24.76
N ILE A 88 -19.10 0.49 -24.25
CA ILE A 88 -17.67 0.32 -24.45
C ILE A 88 -17.14 -0.49 -23.26
N PRO A 89 -16.58 -1.70 -23.47
CA PRO A 89 -15.98 -2.48 -22.41
C PRO A 89 -14.69 -1.83 -21.91
N LEU A 90 -14.23 -2.21 -20.72
CA LEU A 90 -12.91 -1.80 -20.21
C LEU A 90 -11.80 -2.35 -21.13
N TYR A 91 -10.80 -1.55 -21.39
CA TYR A 91 -9.76 -1.85 -22.37
C TYR A 91 -8.35 -1.54 -21.85
N ALA A 92 -7.35 -2.18 -22.44
CA ALA A 92 -5.95 -1.96 -22.12
C ALA A 92 -5.40 -0.72 -22.85
N LEU A 93 -4.49 0.03 -22.19
CA LEU A 93 -3.96 1.27 -22.76
C LEU A 93 -2.99 1.02 -23.92
N GLU A 94 -2.25 -0.08 -23.89
CA GLU A 94 -1.24 -0.40 -24.90
C GLU A 94 -1.87 -0.75 -26.25
N SER A 95 -2.82 -1.68 -26.26
CA SER A 95 -3.48 -2.14 -27.50
C SER A 95 -4.76 -1.39 -27.84
N GLY A 96 -5.49 -0.92 -26.82
CA GLY A 96 -6.87 -0.47 -26.95
C GLY A 96 -7.88 -1.61 -27.09
N ASP A 97 -7.45 -2.86 -26.93
CA ASP A 97 -8.34 -4.04 -26.99
C ASP A 97 -9.13 -4.21 -25.68
N PRO A 98 -10.36 -4.74 -25.73
CA PRO A 98 -11.13 -5.11 -24.53
C PRO A 98 -10.35 -6.08 -23.65
N ILE A 99 -10.39 -5.89 -22.34
CA ILE A 99 -9.63 -6.77 -21.42
C ILE A 99 -10.23 -8.18 -21.31
N SER A 100 -11.45 -8.40 -21.78
CA SER A 100 -12.04 -9.74 -21.98
C SER A 100 -11.29 -10.59 -23.02
N GLU A 101 -10.49 -9.97 -23.90
CA GLU A 101 -9.65 -10.68 -24.88
C GLU A 101 -8.28 -11.09 -24.31
N HIS A 102 -7.99 -10.76 -23.06
CA HIS A 102 -6.74 -11.12 -22.38
C HIS A 102 -6.89 -12.47 -21.66
N ASP A 103 -5.78 -13.20 -21.54
CA ASP A 103 -5.73 -14.48 -20.83
C ASP A 103 -5.82 -14.32 -19.31
N VAL A 104 -5.33 -13.19 -18.79
CA VAL A 104 -5.28 -12.90 -17.35
C VAL A 104 -5.70 -11.47 -17.07
N LEU A 105 -6.58 -11.30 -16.08
CA LEU A 105 -6.83 -10.02 -15.42
C LEU A 105 -6.11 -10.05 -14.06
N ALA A 106 -5.03 -9.26 -13.93
CA ALA A 106 -4.20 -9.21 -12.74
C ALA A 106 -4.43 -7.90 -11.97
N PHE A 107 -4.98 -7.97 -10.77
CA PHE A 107 -5.28 -6.81 -9.94
C PHE A 107 -4.18 -6.53 -8.91
N SER A 108 -3.72 -5.29 -8.83
CA SER A 108 -2.86 -4.80 -7.75
C SER A 108 -3.72 -4.09 -6.70
N ILE A 109 -4.05 -4.78 -5.60
CA ILE A 109 -4.95 -4.26 -4.56
C ILE A 109 -4.12 -3.80 -3.36
N GLY A 110 -3.91 -2.49 -3.26
CA GLY A 110 -3.13 -1.88 -2.18
C GLY A 110 -3.95 -1.43 -0.97
N TYR A 111 -5.27 -1.34 -1.11
CA TYR A 111 -6.16 -0.76 -0.11
C TYR A 111 -7.56 -1.36 -0.18
N GLU A 112 -8.18 -1.64 0.96
CA GLU A 112 -9.45 -2.38 1.05
C GLU A 112 -10.64 -1.62 0.46
N MET A 113 -10.61 -0.27 0.49
CA MET A 113 -11.68 0.54 -0.10
C MET A 113 -11.74 0.46 -1.64
N ALA A 114 -10.78 -0.23 -2.26
CA ALA A 114 -10.79 -0.51 -3.70
C ALA A 114 -11.60 -1.78 -4.08
N TYR A 115 -12.08 -2.57 -3.14
CA TYR A 115 -12.71 -3.86 -3.41
C TYR A 115 -13.93 -3.77 -4.34
N SER A 116 -14.83 -2.82 -4.12
CA SER A 116 -15.99 -2.61 -5.01
C SER A 116 -15.57 -2.17 -6.42
N THR A 117 -14.46 -1.43 -6.53
CA THR A 117 -13.89 -1.04 -7.84
C THR A 117 -13.32 -2.25 -8.60
N VAL A 118 -12.75 -3.24 -7.89
CA VAL A 118 -12.31 -4.50 -8.53
C VAL A 118 -13.50 -5.21 -9.17
N LEU A 119 -14.65 -5.32 -8.46
CA LEU A 119 -15.85 -5.92 -9.01
C LEU A 119 -16.37 -5.15 -10.23
N ASP A 120 -16.37 -3.82 -10.15
CA ASP A 120 -16.80 -2.94 -11.26
C ASP A 120 -15.91 -3.14 -12.50
N MET A 121 -14.59 -3.27 -12.32
CA MET A 121 -13.67 -3.53 -13.43
C MET A 121 -13.85 -4.92 -14.05
N ILE A 122 -14.16 -5.96 -13.25
CA ILE A 122 -14.50 -7.30 -13.75
C ILE A 122 -15.80 -7.26 -14.55
N ASP A 123 -16.83 -6.54 -14.07
CA ASP A 123 -18.09 -6.37 -14.79
C ASP A 123 -17.91 -5.57 -16.09
N MET A 124 -17.11 -4.51 -16.06
CA MET A 124 -16.76 -3.75 -17.28
C MET A 124 -15.94 -4.56 -18.28
N ALA A 125 -15.26 -5.62 -17.82
CA ALA A 125 -14.64 -6.62 -18.69
C ALA A 125 -15.65 -7.61 -19.31
N VAL A 126 -16.93 -7.48 -18.97
CA VAL A 126 -18.01 -8.38 -19.43
C VAL A 126 -17.76 -9.83 -18.95
N LEU A 127 -17.21 -9.98 -17.76
CA LEU A 127 -16.96 -11.29 -17.12
C LEU A 127 -17.89 -11.49 -15.92
N PRO A 128 -18.26 -12.76 -15.61
CA PRO A 128 -18.90 -13.07 -14.34
C PRO A 128 -18.03 -12.62 -13.17
N ILE A 129 -18.60 -11.89 -12.21
CA ILE A 129 -17.83 -11.37 -11.08
C ILE A 129 -17.36 -12.46 -10.11
N ARG A 130 -18.16 -13.51 -9.91
CA ARG A 130 -17.82 -14.62 -9.01
C ARG A 130 -16.90 -15.62 -9.70
N SER A 131 -15.84 -16.02 -9.00
CA SER A 131 -14.88 -17.03 -9.48
C SER A 131 -15.54 -18.37 -9.82
N ALA A 132 -16.55 -18.79 -9.03
CA ALA A 132 -17.28 -20.04 -9.26
C ALA A 132 -18.10 -20.04 -10.56
N GLU A 133 -18.46 -18.89 -11.09
CA GLU A 133 -19.21 -18.76 -12.35
C GLU A 133 -18.29 -18.79 -13.59
N ARG A 134 -16.99 -18.54 -13.40
CA ARG A 134 -15.95 -18.63 -14.45
C ARG A 134 -15.39 -20.05 -14.48
N THR A 135 -16.02 -20.94 -15.22
CA THR A 135 -15.69 -22.37 -15.28
C THR A 135 -14.50 -22.70 -16.17
N GLU A 136 -14.29 -21.88 -17.20
CA GLU A 136 -13.16 -22.02 -18.12
C GLU A 136 -11.84 -21.55 -17.47
N LEU A 137 -10.71 -22.09 -17.96
CA LEU A 137 -9.39 -21.69 -17.48
C LEU A 137 -9.12 -20.19 -17.70
N LEU A 138 -9.53 -19.68 -18.85
CA LEU A 138 -9.27 -18.30 -19.29
C LEU A 138 -10.58 -17.54 -19.55
N PRO A 139 -10.65 -16.24 -19.27
CA PRO A 139 -9.64 -15.44 -18.57
C PRO A 139 -9.54 -15.79 -17.08
N LEU A 140 -8.31 -15.85 -16.58
CA LEU A 140 -8.03 -16.04 -15.16
C LEU A 140 -8.01 -14.68 -14.44
N VAL A 141 -8.66 -14.58 -13.29
CA VAL A 141 -8.65 -13.35 -12.46
C VAL A 141 -7.75 -13.57 -11.25
N ILE A 142 -6.65 -12.85 -11.21
CA ILE A 142 -5.67 -12.94 -10.12
C ILE A 142 -5.50 -11.60 -9.40
N ALA A 143 -5.07 -11.63 -8.15
CA ALA A 143 -4.82 -10.42 -7.38
C ALA A 143 -3.57 -10.54 -6.51
N GLY A 144 -2.89 -9.41 -6.31
CA GLY A 144 -1.79 -9.26 -5.39
C GLY A 144 -1.83 -7.91 -4.69
N GLY A 145 -0.79 -7.58 -3.94
CA GLY A 145 -0.70 -6.33 -3.20
C GLY A 145 -0.97 -6.49 -1.70
N THR A 146 -0.95 -5.38 -0.96
CA THR A 146 -1.01 -5.42 0.52
C THR A 146 -2.34 -5.96 1.03
N ALA A 147 -3.46 -5.67 0.36
CA ALA A 147 -4.78 -6.13 0.76
C ALA A 147 -4.96 -7.67 0.56
N ALA A 148 -4.17 -8.29 -0.32
CA ALA A 148 -4.16 -9.75 -0.50
C ALA A 148 -3.65 -10.52 0.73
N LEU A 149 -3.03 -9.85 1.70
CA LEU A 149 -2.60 -10.48 2.96
C LEU A 149 -3.76 -10.84 3.91
N ASN A 150 -4.97 -10.33 3.64
CA ASN A 150 -6.22 -10.89 4.11
C ASN A 150 -7.09 -11.20 2.87
N PRO A 151 -7.00 -12.39 2.28
CA PRO A 151 -7.69 -12.70 1.03
C PRO A 151 -9.19 -12.92 1.20
N GLU A 152 -9.66 -13.23 2.42
CA GLU A 152 -11.02 -13.69 2.69
C GLU A 152 -12.14 -12.75 2.20
N PRO A 153 -12.08 -11.41 2.35
CA PRO A 153 -13.12 -10.52 1.84
C PRO A 153 -13.35 -10.61 0.33
N MET A 154 -12.31 -10.98 -0.42
CA MET A 154 -12.35 -11.05 -1.89
C MET A 154 -12.28 -12.50 -2.43
N ALA A 155 -12.33 -13.49 -1.56
CA ALA A 155 -12.12 -14.90 -1.91
C ALA A 155 -13.14 -15.45 -2.92
N ASP A 156 -14.38 -14.94 -2.93
CA ASP A 156 -15.42 -15.34 -3.87
C ASP A 156 -15.21 -14.79 -5.31
N PHE A 157 -14.36 -13.80 -5.49
CA PHE A 157 -14.21 -13.06 -6.75
C PHE A 157 -12.88 -13.32 -7.46
N ILE A 158 -11.85 -13.71 -6.73
CA ILE A 158 -10.49 -13.90 -7.23
C ILE A 158 -10.18 -15.38 -7.35
N ASP A 159 -9.58 -15.79 -8.46
CA ASP A 159 -9.20 -17.20 -8.69
C ASP A 159 -7.90 -17.56 -7.97
N ILE A 160 -6.94 -16.60 -7.92
CA ILE A 160 -5.63 -16.78 -7.28
C ILE A 160 -5.19 -15.47 -6.63
N PHE A 161 -4.71 -15.56 -5.38
CA PHE A 161 -3.93 -14.49 -4.76
C PHE A 161 -2.43 -14.77 -4.80
N LEU A 162 -1.66 -13.72 -5.08
CA LEU A 162 -0.21 -13.72 -5.12
C LEU A 162 0.31 -12.99 -3.87
N LEU A 163 0.89 -13.75 -2.94
CA LEU A 163 1.29 -13.26 -1.63
C LEU A 163 2.77 -12.91 -1.59
N GLY A 164 3.06 -11.63 -1.44
CA GLY A 164 4.43 -11.12 -1.34
C GLY A 164 4.92 -10.43 -2.60
N GLU A 165 6.17 -10.70 -2.98
CA GLU A 165 6.87 -10.02 -4.08
C GLU A 165 6.72 -10.82 -5.37
N GLY A 166 6.23 -10.16 -6.41
CA GLY A 166 5.71 -10.83 -7.61
C GLY A 166 6.73 -11.05 -8.72
N GLU A 167 7.93 -10.50 -8.66
CA GLU A 167 8.88 -10.48 -9.79
C GLU A 167 9.25 -11.90 -10.30
N GLU A 168 9.50 -12.83 -9.37
CA GLU A 168 9.78 -14.24 -9.74
C GLU A 168 8.48 -15.06 -9.81
N MET A 169 7.58 -14.86 -8.84
CA MET A 169 6.35 -15.64 -8.69
C MET A 169 5.40 -15.48 -9.90
N ASN A 170 5.25 -14.26 -10.43
CA ASN A 170 4.47 -14.02 -11.64
C ASN A 170 5.03 -14.80 -12.83
N ASN A 171 6.36 -14.81 -12.99
CA ASN A 171 7.01 -15.51 -14.08
C ASN A 171 6.79 -17.03 -13.99
N GLU A 172 6.84 -17.60 -12.77
CA GLU A 172 6.55 -19.02 -12.53
C GLU A 172 5.09 -19.34 -12.86
N LEU A 173 4.13 -18.51 -12.40
CA LEU A 173 2.71 -18.70 -12.67
C LEU A 173 2.38 -18.58 -14.17
N LEU A 174 2.94 -17.58 -14.85
CA LEU A 174 2.72 -17.36 -16.28
C LEU A 174 3.34 -18.49 -17.14
N ALA A 175 4.50 -19.03 -16.74
CA ALA A 175 5.07 -20.20 -17.40
C ALA A 175 4.18 -21.47 -17.24
N LEU A 176 3.60 -21.66 -16.04
CA LEU A 176 2.65 -22.73 -15.79
C LEU A 176 1.36 -22.55 -16.61
N LEU A 177 0.83 -21.31 -16.69
CA LEU A 177 -0.37 -20.98 -17.45
C LEU A 177 -0.17 -21.20 -18.97
N ARG A 178 1.01 -20.82 -19.48
CA ARG A 178 1.40 -21.10 -20.86
C ARG A 178 1.32 -22.60 -21.16
N THR A 179 1.89 -23.43 -20.28
CA THR A 179 1.82 -24.89 -20.41
C THR A 179 0.38 -25.39 -20.38
N ALA A 180 -0.43 -24.91 -19.43
CA ALA A 180 -1.83 -25.28 -19.28
C ALA A 180 -2.65 -24.93 -20.53
N LYS A 181 -2.42 -23.75 -21.12
CA LYS A 181 -3.09 -23.29 -22.35
C LYS A 181 -2.75 -24.19 -23.55
N VAL A 182 -1.47 -24.56 -23.72
CA VAL A 182 -1.02 -25.42 -24.81
C VAL A 182 -1.53 -26.85 -24.65
N GLU A 183 -1.50 -27.39 -23.44
CA GLU A 183 -1.93 -28.77 -23.16
C GLU A 183 -3.44 -28.91 -22.92
N GLY A 184 -4.20 -27.81 -22.89
CA GLY A 184 -5.65 -27.81 -22.72
C GLY A 184 -6.11 -28.30 -21.34
N TRP A 185 -5.41 -27.86 -20.27
CA TRP A 185 -5.80 -28.25 -18.90
C TRP A 185 -7.13 -27.62 -18.49
N SER A 186 -7.85 -28.33 -17.64
CA SER A 186 -9.00 -27.75 -16.94
C SER A 186 -8.53 -26.68 -15.94
N LYS A 187 -9.42 -25.73 -15.61
CA LYS A 187 -9.18 -24.75 -14.55
C LYS A 187 -8.79 -25.41 -13.22
N GLN A 188 -9.49 -26.47 -12.83
CA GLN A 188 -9.22 -27.23 -11.60
C GLN A 188 -7.79 -27.80 -11.61
N THR A 189 -7.38 -28.46 -12.70
CA THR A 189 -6.01 -29.00 -12.84
C THR A 189 -4.95 -27.92 -12.76
N PHE A 190 -5.20 -26.78 -13.37
CA PHE A 190 -4.30 -25.62 -13.30
C PHE A 190 -4.19 -25.11 -11.86
N LEU A 191 -5.30 -24.88 -11.17
CA LEU A 191 -5.33 -24.35 -9.79
C LEU A 191 -4.60 -25.29 -8.81
N GLU A 192 -4.77 -26.62 -8.95
CA GLU A 192 -4.07 -27.62 -8.12
C GLU A 192 -2.54 -27.53 -8.29
N LYS A 193 -2.07 -27.32 -9.52
CA LYS A 193 -0.63 -27.16 -9.80
C LYS A 193 -0.13 -25.78 -9.39
N ALA A 194 -0.91 -24.73 -9.59
CA ALA A 194 -0.57 -23.36 -9.18
C ALA A 194 -0.42 -23.23 -7.67
N ALA A 195 -1.25 -23.95 -6.88
CA ALA A 195 -1.15 -23.99 -5.42
C ALA A 195 0.19 -24.54 -4.88
N GLN A 196 1.00 -25.21 -5.72
CA GLN A 196 2.33 -25.69 -5.37
C GLN A 196 3.42 -24.63 -5.54
N ILE A 197 3.12 -23.50 -6.20
CA ILE A 197 4.06 -22.40 -6.34
C ILE A 197 4.10 -21.59 -5.04
N GLY A 198 5.28 -21.38 -4.49
CA GLY A 198 5.45 -20.62 -3.24
C GLY A 198 4.91 -19.19 -3.35
N GLY A 199 3.97 -18.83 -2.47
CA GLY A 199 3.28 -17.53 -2.46
C GLY A 199 1.95 -17.50 -3.21
N VAL A 200 1.60 -18.57 -3.92
CA VAL A 200 0.31 -18.68 -4.62
C VAL A 200 -0.76 -19.25 -3.68
N LEU A 201 -1.84 -18.50 -3.47
CA LEU A 201 -3.01 -18.93 -2.68
C LEU A 201 -4.23 -19.02 -3.59
N VAL A 202 -4.84 -20.19 -3.64
CA VAL A 202 -6.11 -20.47 -4.34
C VAL A 202 -7.25 -20.39 -3.32
N PRO A 203 -8.07 -19.32 -3.28
CA PRO A 203 -9.02 -19.11 -2.18
C PRO A 203 -10.13 -20.14 -2.12
N SER A 204 -10.51 -20.77 -3.24
CA SER A 204 -11.49 -21.87 -3.26
C SER A 204 -10.99 -23.16 -2.58
N PHE A 205 -9.70 -23.25 -2.26
CA PHE A 205 -9.10 -24.38 -1.54
C PHE A 205 -9.11 -24.22 -0.02
N TYR A 206 -9.65 -23.12 0.49
CA TYR A 206 -9.76 -22.82 1.92
C TYR A 206 -11.21 -22.46 2.25
N THR A 207 -11.90 -23.29 3.02
CA THR A 207 -13.29 -23.03 3.43
C THR A 207 -13.34 -22.76 4.92
N PRO A 208 -13.70 -21.55 5.37
CA PRO A 208 -13.83 -21.26 6.79
C PRO A 208 -15.03 -21.99 7.39
N VAL A 209 -14.81 -22.69 8.50
CA VAL A 209 -15.85 -23.32 9.33
C VAL A 209 -16.07 -22.39 10.54
N LEU A 210 -17.34 -22.04 10.80
CA LEU A 210 -17.68 -21.08 11.83
C LEU A 210 -18.20 -21.76 13.10
N ASN A 211 -17.85 -21.19 14.26
CA ASN A 211 -18.47 -21.46 15.55
C ASN A 211 -19.87 -20.84 15.65
N GLU A 212 -20.63 -21.19 16.69
CA GLU A 212 -21.96 -20.62 16.97
C GLU A 212 -21.92 -19.10 17.22
N ASP A 213 -20.79 -18.56 17.70
CA ASP A 213 -20.57 -17.13 17.94
C ASP A 213 -20.07 -16.36 16.72
N ASN A 214 -20.06 -16.97 15.55
CA ASN A 214 -19.57 -16.44 14.29
C ASN A 214 -18.03 -16.22 14.22
N THR A 215 -17.25 -16.69 15.18
CA THR A 215 -15.79 -16.78 15.01
C THR A 215 -15.42 -17.95 14.09
N ILE A 216 -14.24 -17.94 13.51
CA ILE A 216 -13.75 -19.06 12.71
C ILE A 216 -13.22 -20.14 13.67
N ASP A 217 -13.68 -21.38 13.52
CA ASP A 217 -13.14 -22.54 14.22
C ASP A 217 -11.85 -23.02 13.55
N HIS A 218 -11.94 -23.32 12.26
CA HIS A 218 -10.81 -23.73 11.42
C HIS A 218 -11.10 -23.47 9.94
N PHE A 219 -10.13 -23.76 9.10
CA PHE A 219 -10.30 -23.83 7.65
C PHE A 219 -10.22 -25.29 7.19
N ASP A 220 -11.23 -25.74 6.44
CA ASP A 220 -11.12 -26.95 5.63
C ASP A 220 -10.21 -26.64 4.44
N VAL A 221 -9.10 -27.38 4.33
CA VAL A 221 -8.09 -27.13 3.31
C VAL A 221 -8.10 -28.25 2.27
N HIS A 222 -8.17 -27.87 0.99
CA HIS A 222 -8.09 -28.81 -0.12
C HIS A 222 -6.75 -29.56 -0.11
N PRO A 223 -6.70 -30.89 -0.41
CA PRO A 223 -5.48 -31.70 -0.33
C PRO A 223 -4.31 -31.21 -1.21
N ALA A 224 -4.61 -30.47 -2.28
CA ALA A 224 -3.60 -29.86 -3.15
C ALA A 224 -3.02 -28.56 -2.62
N ALA A 225 -3.51 -28.02 -1.50
CA ALA A 225 -3.02 -26.76 -0.92
C ALA A 225 -2.28 -27.01 0.40
N PRO A 226 -1.29 -26.18 0.77
CA PRO A 226 -0.70 -26.20 2.09
C PRO A 226 -1.68 -25.62 3.12
N GLU A 227 -1.58 -26.02 4.39
CA GLU A 227 -2.39 -25.43 5.48
C GLU A 227 -2.28 -23.90 5.55
N ARG A 228 -1.10 -23.38 5.25
CA ARG A 228 -0.79 -21.94 5.21
C ARG A 228 0.13 -21.63 4.05
N VAL A 229 -0.16 -20.57 3.32
CA VAL A 229 0.68 -20.11 2.22
C VAL A 229 1.70 -19.09 2.73
N THR A 230 2.98 -19.44 2.62
CA THR A 230 4.07 -18.52 2.96
C THR A 230 4.29 -17.52 1.83
N LYS A 231 4.30 -16.23 2.15
CA LYS A 231 4.57 -15.18 1.16
C LYS A 231 5.95 -15.34 0.50
N ARG A 232 6.05 -14.96 -0.77
CA ARG A 232 7.32 -14.89 -1.51
C ARG A 232 8.08 -13.61 -1.18
N VAL A 233 9.40 -13.69 -1.12
CA VAL A 233 10.29 -12.53 -1.01
C VAL A 233 11.48 -12.66 -1.96
N ILE A 234 11.90 -11.56 -2.54
CA ILE A 234 13.16 -11.46 -3.30
C ILE A 234 14.31 -11.41 -2.30
N THR A 235 15.26 -12.30 -2.42
CA THR A 235 16.39 -12.40 -1.48
C THR A 235 17.59 -11.57 -1.90
N ASP A 236 17.80 -11.36 -3.19
CA ASP A 236 18.85 -10.55 -3.76
C ASP A 236 18.26 -9.34 -4.50
N MET A 237 18.40 -8.17 -3.91
CA MET A 237 17.84 -6.93 -4.43
C MET A 237 18.69 -6.29 -5.53
N ASP A 238 19.95 -6.66 -5.64
CA ASP A 238 20.84 -6.13 -6.69
C ASP A 238 20.66 -6.85 -8.02
N SER A 239 20.31 -8.15 -7.97
CA SER A 239 20.13 -8.97 -9.18
C SER A 239 18.69 -8.98 -9.70
N VAL A 240 17.69 -8.62 -8.88
CA VAL A 240 16.29 -8.59 -9.33
C VAL A 240 16.07 -7.54 -10.42
N HIS A 241 15.22 -7.86 -11.38
CA HIS A 241 14.85 -6.91 -12.43
C HIS A 241 14.25 -5.61 -11.84
N PHE A 242 14.73 -4.49 -12.37
CA PHE A 242 14.23 -3.17 -12.03
C PHE A 242 14.11 -2.32 -13.31
N PRO A 243 12.98 -1.64 -13.56
CA PRO A 243 12.76 -0.87 -14.79
C PRO A 243 13.68 0.34 -14.85
N LEU A 244 14.61 0.36 -15.81
CA LEU A 244 15.53 1.48 -16.04
C LEU A 244 14.96 2.54 -16.98
N ALA A 245 13.90 2.22 -17.70
CA ALA A 245 13.16 3.10 -18.61
C ALA A 245 11.66 3.02 -18.28
N PRO A 246 11.23 3.49 -17.09
CA PRO A 246 9.81 3.46 -16.73
C PRO A 246 8.99 4.35 -17.67
N ILE A 247 7.71 4.03 -17.79
CA ILE A 247 6.78 4.81 -18.62
C ILE A 247 6.69 6.24 -18.08
N VAL A 248 6.77 7.21 -18.99
CA VAL A 248 6.62 8.63 -18.68
C VAL A 248 5.17 9.03 -18.94
N PRO A 249 4.42 9.47 -17.91
CA PRO A 249 3.02 9.84 -18.07
C PRO A 249 2.79 10.98 -19.07
N SER A 250 1.72 10.90 -19.86
CA SER A 250 1.32 11.95 -20.80
C SER A 250 0.50 13.08 -20.16
N THR A 251 0.14 12.95 -18.88
CA THR A 251 -0.60 13.95 -18.09
C THR A 251 -0.05 14.03 -16.68
N GLU A 252 -0.39 15.09 -15.94
CA GLU A 252 -0.01 15.23 -14.54
C GLU A 252 -0.41 14.00 -13.73
N VAL A 253 0.50 13.51 -12.93
CA VAL A 253 0.34 12.42 -11.97
C VAL A 253 0.67 12.89 -10.57
N VAL A 254 0.31 12.09 -9.54
CA VAL A 254 0.56 12.46 -8.13
C VAL A 254 2.05 12.63 -7.84
N HIS A 255 2.88 11.82 -8.48
CA HIS A 255 4.33 11.84 -8.31
C HIS A 255 5.03 11.91 -9.67
N ASP A 256 5.14 13.12 -10.23
CA ASP A 256 5.90 13.39 -11.47
C ASP A 256 7.41 13.41 -11.19
N ARG A 257 7.95 12.22 -10.96
CA ARG A 257 9.37 11.99 -10.63
C ARG A 257 9.72 10.52 -10.76
N VAL A 258 11.00 10.20 -10.91
CA VAL A 258 11.45 8.81 -10.84
C VAL A 258 11.64 8.37 -9.39
N ASN A 259 11.26 7.14 -9.11
CA ASN A 259 11.39 6.52 -7.79
C ASN A 259 12.55 5.50 -7.81
N LEU A 260 13.52 5.69 -6.93
CA LEU A 260 14.63 4.78 -6.71
C LEU A 260 14.40 4.01 -5.42
N GLU A 261 14.13 2.70 -5.53
CA GLU A 261 13.85 1.83 -4.39
C GLU A 261 15.15 1.44 -3.68
N LEU A 262 15.36 1.94 -2.46
CA LEU A 262 16.59 1.71 -1.68
C LEU A 262 16.64 0.31 -1.09
N PHE A 263 15.56 -0.10 -0.43
CA PHE A 263 15.42 -1.37 0.26
C PHE A 263 13.95 -1.71 0.52
N ARG A 264 13.68 -2.97 0.75
CA ARG A 264 12.39 -3.50 1.21
C ARG A 264 12.46 -3.96 2.65
N GLY A 265 11.35 -3.83 3.36
CA GLY A 265 11.25 -4.10 4.80
C GLY A 265 11.47 -2.85 5.65
N CYS A 266 11.43 -3.03 6.98
CA CYS A 266 11.67 -1.96 7.94
C CYS A 266 12.40 -2.49 9.17
N VAL A 267 13.47 -1.81 9.62
CA VAL A 267 14.24 -2.17 10.83
C VAL A 267 13.43 -1.93 12.10
N ARG A 268 12.43 -1.05 12.00
CA ARG A 268 11.66 -0.60 13.16
C ARG A 268 10.58 -1.62 13.55
N GLY A 269 10.11 -1.52 14.75
CA GLY A 269 9.10 -2.42 15.30
C GLY A 269 7.84 -1.69 15.75
N CYS A 270 7.39 -0.65 15.02
CA CYS A 270 6.17 0.08 15.35
C CYS A 270 4.98 -0.88 15.40
N ARG A 271 4.31 -0.98 16.55
CA ARG A 271 3.32 -2.02 16.86
C ARG A 271 2.01 -1.89 16.08
N PHE A 272 1.70 -0.69 15.61
CA PHE A 272 0.53 -0.42 14.77
C PHE A 272 0.76 -0.71 13.28
N CYS A 273 2.03 -0.78 12.85
CA CYS A 273 2.38 -0.72 11.43
C CYS A 273 2.35 -2.09 10.77
N GLN A 274 1.36 -2.35 9.90
CA GLN A 274 1.29 -3.58 9.10
C GLN A 274 2.53 -3.75 8.21
N ALA A 275 2.91 -2.71 7.45
CA ALA A 275 4.04 -2.75 6.54
C ALA A 275 5.37 -3.07 7.25
N GLY A 276 5.57 -2.57 8.48
CA GLY A 276 6.75 -2.85 9.30
C GLY A 276 6.91 -4.33 9.68
N HIS A 277 5.86 -5.12 9.57
CA HIS A 277 5.87 -6.57 9.86
C HIS A 277 5.73 -7.40 8.58
N THR A 278 4.86 -7.01 7.66
CA THR A 278 4.58 -7.79 6.44
C THR A 278 5.68 -7.68 5.38
N TYR A 279 6.48 -6.62 5.37
CA TYR A 279 7.62 -6.48 4.45
C TYR A 279 8.96 -6.99 5.02
N ARG A 280 8.96 -7.55 6.24
CA ARG A 280 10.17 -8.25 6.76
C ARG A 280 10.48 -9.50 5.94
N PRO A 281 11.77 -9.88 5.83
CA PRO A 281 12.99 -9.27 6.36
C PRO A 281 13.42 -8.03 5.56
N ILE A 282 14.43 -7.29 6.09
CA ILE A 282 15.05 -6.20 5.34
C ILE A 282 16.01 -6.76 4.31
N ARG A 283 15.97 -6.16 3.12
CA ARG A 283 16.88 -6.45 1.99
C ARG A 283 17.14 -5.14 1.26
N ALA A 284 18.40 -4.73 1.22
CA ALA A 284 18.83 -3.47 0.63
C ALA A 284 19.59 -3.71 -0.68
N LYS A 285 19.52 -2.73 -1.57
CA LYS A 285 20.42 -2.64 -2.73
C LYS A 285 21.74 -2.01 -2.32
N SER A 286 22.81 -2.36 -3.01
CA SER A 286 24.11 -1.72 -2.87
C SER A 286 24.06 -0.26 -3.34
N PRO A 287 24.91 0.64 -2.78
CA PRO A 287 24.95 2.04 -3.21
C PRO A 287 25.37 2.19 -4.67
N GLU A 288 26.28 1.35 -5.16
CA GLU A 288 26.74 1.32 -6.55
C GLU A 288 25.57 0.98 -7.49
N LYS A 289 24.78 -0.06 -7.15
CA LYS A 289 23.60 -0.45 -7.95
C LYS A 289 22.55 0.65 -7.97
N LEU A 290 22.33 1.30 -6.85
CA LEU A 290 21.39 2.42 -6.74
C LEU A 290 21.84 3.64 -7.55
N ALA A 291 23.13 3.97 -7.53
CA ALA A 291 23.67 5.07 -8.32
C ALA A 291 23.58 4.80 -9.83
N GLU A 292 23.90 3.56 -10.27
CA GLU A 292 23.71 3.12 -11.65
C GLU A 292 22.23 3.27 -12.07
N GLN A 293 21.32 2.69 -11.28
CA GLN A 293 19.87 2.75 -11.55
C GLN A 293 19.34 4.19 -11.57
N GLY A 294 19.73 5.02 -10.59
CA GLY A 294 19.30 6.42 -10.52
C GLY A 294 19.71 7.23 -11.75
N LYS A 295 20.97 7.10 -12.19
CA LYS A 295 21.48 7.77 -13.39
C LYS A 295 20.75 7.28 -14.66
N ALA A 296 20.48 5.97 -14.76
CA ALA A 296 19.77 5.38 -15.90
C ALA A 296 18.29 5.86 -15.95
N LEU A 297 17.60 5.85 -14.82
CA LEU A 297 16.22 6.34 -14.70
C LEU A 297 16.10 7.80 -15.19
N LEU A 298 16.95 8.69 -14.67
CA LEU A 298 16.96 10.10 -15.04
C LEU A 298 17.25 10.32 -16.53
N LYS A 299 18.20 9.56 -17.06
CA LYS A 299 18.58 9.63 -18.49
C LYS A 299 17.44 9.16 -19.41
N ASN A 300 16.76 8.07 -19.04
CA ASN A 300 15.76 7.43 -19.90
C ASN A 300 14.37 8.06 -19.80
N THR A 301 14.11 8.86 -18.77
CA THR A 301 12.81 9.53 -18.58
C THR A 301 12.85 11.04 -18.82
N GLY A 302 14.02 11.68 -18.64
CA GLY A 302 14.13 13.14 -18.66
C GLY A 302 13.55 13.82 -17.42
N CYS A 303 13.16 13.08 -16.38
CA CYS A 303 12.61 13.64 -15.14
C CYS A 303 13.62 14.57 -14.44
N GLN A 304 13.10 15.62 -13.81
CA GLN A 304 13.91 16.62 -13.09
C GLN A 304 13.95 16.36 -11.58
N ASP A 305 13.30 15.33 -11.10
CA ASP A 305 13.28 14.94 -9.69
C ASP A 305 13.45 13.43 -9.53
N ILE A 306 14.28 13.01 -8.56
CA ILE A 306 14.44 11.62 -8.13
C ILE A 306 14.08 11.48 -6.66
N THR A 307 13.27 10.48 -6.34
CA THR A 307 12.89 10.15 -4.97
C THR A 307 13.61 8.89 -4.50
N LEU A 308 14.28 8.97 -3.36
CA LEU A 308 14.89 7.82 -2.67
C LEU A 308 13.83 7.16 -1.79
N LEU A 309 13.22 6.08 -2.29
CA LEU A 309 12.01 5.47 -1.72
C LEU A 309 12.33 4.25 -0.86
N SER A 310 11.76 4.24 0.34
CA SER A 310 11.67 3.07 1.22
C SER A 310 10.66 3.33 2.34
N LEU A 311 10.39 2.34 3.20
CA LEU A 311 9.57 2.53 4.41
C LEU A 311 10.24 3.44 5.47
N SER A 312 11.56 3.63 5.40
CA SER A 312 12.32 4.48 6.32
C SER A 312 13.65 4.90 5.70
N SER A 313 13.63 5.83 4.75
CA SER A 313 14.80 6.15 3.91
C SER A 313 16.02 6.61 4.72
N SER A 314 15.80 7.30 5.85
CA SER A 314 16.89 7.69 6.78
C SER A 314 17.57 6.51 7.48
N ASP A 315 17.02 5.30 7.42
CA ASP A 315 17.62 4.09 8.00
C ASP A 315 18.51 3.31 7.00
N TYR A 316 18.64 3.78 5.76
CA TYR A 316 19.57 3.18 4.79
C TYR A 316 21.03 3.46 5.21
N ARG A 317 21.84 2.40 5.38
CA ARG A 317 23.20 2.50 5.95
C ARG A 317 24.13 3.40 5.14
N HIS A 318 24.02 3.34 3.81
CA HIS A 318 24.89 4.05 2.87
C HIS A 318 24.22 5.32 2.30
N LEU A 319 23.28 5.94 3.05
CA LEU A 319 22.52 7.08 2.55
C LEU A 319 23.41 8.26 2.17
N SER A 320 24.42 8.57 2.99
CA SER A 320 25.34 9.71 2.71
C SER A 320 26.14 9.48 1.44
N GLU A 321 26.74 8.29 1.31
CA GLU A 321 27.55 7.87 0.16
C GLU A 321 26.72 7.89 -1.14
N LEU A 322 25.51 7.32 -1.12
CA LEU A 322 24.58 7.36 -2.24
C LEU A 322 24.18 8.81 -2.61
N CYS A 323 23.89 9.64 -1.61
CA CYS A 323 23.56 11.05 -1.85
C CYS A 323 24.73 11.82 -2.47
N ASP A 324 25.97 11.53 -2.06
CA ASP A 324 27.16 12.15 -2.63
C ASP A 324 27.29 11.81 -4.12
N GLU A 325 27.18 10.55 -4.46
CA GLU A 325 27.31 10.09 -5.84
C GLU A 325 26.16 10.58 -6.75
N LEU A 326 24.93 10.61 -6.23
CA LEU A 326 23.80 11.14 -6.99
C LEU A 326 23.88 12.65 -7.16
N LEU A 327 24.33 13.41 -6.15
CA LEU A 327 24.48 14.86 -6.23
C LEU A 327 25.53 15.27 -7.26
N GLU A 328 26.63 14.53 -7.38
CA GLU A 328 27.64 14.78 -8.43
C GLU A 328 27.01 14.73 -9.84
N TYR A 329 26.05 13.81 -10.05
CA TYR A 329 25.31 13.72 -11.31
C TYR A 329 24.19 14.78 -11.44
N CYS A 330 23.45 15.02 -10.35
CA CYS A 330 22.20 15.80 -10.34
C CYS A 330 22.44 17.33 -10.29
N GLU A 331 23.40 17.83 -9.47
CA GLU A 331 23.65 19.27 -9.29
C GLU A 331 23.95 19.99 -10.61
N PRO A 332 24.87 19.51 -11.48
CA PRO A 332 25.16 20.18 -12.75
C PRO A 332 23.98 20.23 -13.73
N ARG A 333 22.97 19.36 -13.49
CA ARG A 333 21.77 19.23 -14.34
C ARG A 333 20.52 19.85 -13.73
N SER A 334 20.65 20.49 -12.55
CA SER A 334 19.54 21.07 -11.79
C SER A 334 18.43 20.04 -11.45
N ILE A 335 18.79 18.77 -11.24
CA ILE A 335 17.87 17.69 -10.87
C ILE A 335 17.71 17.69 -9.34
N GLY A 336 16.47 17.62 -8.86
CA GLY A 336 16.13 17.54 -7.44
C GLY A 336 16.24 16.13 -6.90
N ILE A 337 16.70 15.97 -5.64
CA ILE A 337 16.64 14.71 -4.89
C ILE A 337 15.66 14.87 -3.75
N SER A 338 14.78 13.88 -3.55
CA SER A 338 13.75 13.89 -2.49
C SER A 338 13.86 12.67 -1.58
N LEU A 339 13.69 12.90 -0.28
CA LEU A 339 13.66 11.89 0.79
C LEU A 339 12.32 11.97 1.51
N PRO A 340 11.28 11.23 1.10
CA PRO A 340 9.94 11.39 1.64
C PRO A 340 9.77 10.79 3.04
N SER A 341 10.49 9.73 3.39
CA SER A 341 10.30 8.94 4.62
C SER A 341 11.38 9.25 5.66
N LEU A 342 11.50 10.55 6.01
CA LEU A 342 12.45 11.00 7.03
C LEU A 342 11.90 10.78 8.44
N ARG A 343 12.72 10.23 9.31
CA ARG A 343 12.44 10.12 10.74
C ARG A 343 13.13 11.24 11.52
N ALA A 344 12.44 11.74 12.53
CA ALA A 344 12.97 12.81 13.37
C ALA A 344 14.20 12.38 14.20
N ASP A 345 14.31 11.09 14.56
CA ASP A 345 15.42 10.52 15.33
C ASP A 345 16.68 10.21 14.50
N ASN A 346 16.61 10.31 13.17
CA ASN A 346 17.75 10.05 12.27
C ASN A 346 17.80 11.08 11.12
N PHE A 347 17.68 12.36 11.49
CA PHE A 347 17.67 13.46 10.54
C PHE A 347 19.08 14.05 10.40
N SER A 348 19.64 14.03 9.17
CA SER A 348 20.90 14.67 8.83
C SER A 348 20.65 15.98 8.13
N ILE A 349 20.95 17.11 8.82
CA ILE A 349 20.80 18.44 8.25
C ILE A 349 21.77 18.68 7.07
N ASP A 350 22.97 18.10 7.13
CA ASP A 350 23.97 18.26 6.07
C ASP A 350 23.48 17.63 4.76
N ILE A 351 22.91 16.43 4.83
CA ILE A 351 22.28 15.78 3.68
C ILE A 351 21.11 16.65 3.17
N MET A 352 20.26 17.15 4.06
CA MET A 352 19.11 17.96 3.67
C MET A 352 19.54 19.31 3.05
N HIS A 353 20.53 19.97 3.58
CA HIS A 353 21.05 21.21 2.97
C HIS A 353 21.65 20.99 1.59
N ARG A 354 22.28 19.86 1.38
CA ARG A 354 22.88 19.50 0.09
C ARG A 354 21.81 19.16 -0.95
N ILE A 355 20.83 18.33 -0.56
CA ILE A 355 19.74 17.91 -1.43
C ILE A 355 18.81 19.08 -1.79
N GLN A 356 18.56 20.03 -0.87
CA GLN A 356 17.54 21.06 -1.05
C GLN A 356 18.08 22.41 -1.58
N LYS A 357 19.25 22.43 -2.19
CA LYS A 357 19.74 23.65 -2.87
C LYS A 357 18.78 24.11 -3.98
N THR A 358 18.08 23.17 -4.61
CA THR A 358 17.21 23.40 -5.77
C THR A 358 15.77 23.75 -5.42
N ARG A 359 15.15 23.12 -4.41
CA ARG A 359 13.73 23.37 -4.06
C ARG A 359 13.42 23.04 -2.60
N LYS A 360 12.84 24.00 -1.85
CA LYS A 360 12.37 23.77 -0.47
C LYS A 360 10.91 23.35 -0.46
N SER A 361 10.64 22.11 -0.09
CA SER A 361 9.30 21.62 0.25
C SER A 361 9.04 21.69 1.76
N GLY A 362 7.79 21.65 2.20
CA GLY A 362 7.45 21.50 3.63
C GLY A 362 7.99 20.19 4.20
N LEU A 363 8.33 20.20 5.48
CA LEU A 363 8.79 19.00 6.19
C LEU A 363 7.61 18.33 6.89
N THR A 364 7.59 17.01 6.82
CA THR A 364 6.57 16.18 7.47
C THR A 364 7.25 15.22 8.44
N PHE A 365 6.76 15.20 9.67
CA PHE A 365 7.20 14.27 10.70
C PHE A 365 5.98 13.53 11.26
N ALA A 366 6.18 12.28 11.64
CA ALA A 366 5.14 11.41 12.18
C ALA A 366 5.53 10.93 13.60
N PRO A 367 5.30 11.74 14.64
CA PRO A 367 5.47 11.28 16.03
C PRO A 367 4.46 10.18 16.41
N GLU A 368 3.31 10.14 15.76
CA GLU A 368 2.17 9.23 15.89
C GLU A 368 1.39 9.38 17.20
N ALA A 369 2.03 9.80 18.31
CA ALA A 369 1.39 9.99 19.60
C ALA A 369 1.92 11.25 20.30
N GLY A 370 1.08 11.88 21.15
CA GLY A 370 1.39 13.14 21.81
C GLY A 370 2.37 12.99 22.97
N SER A 371 2.22 11.97 23.81
CA SER A 371 3.08 11.74 24.97
C SER A 371 4.22 10.77 24.67
N GLN A 372 5.32 10.87 25.46
CA GLN A 372 6.43 9.90 25.37
C GLN A 372 5.96 8.50 25.76
N ARG A 373 5.13 8.39 26.81
CA ARG A 373 4.56 7.11 27.27
C ARG A 373 3.86 6.38 26.10
N LEU A 374 3.01 7.08 25.37
CA LEU A 374 2.25 6.45 24.28
C LEU A 374 3.15 6.18 23.06
N ARG A 375 4.15 7.04 22.77
CA ARG A 375 5.17 6.74 21.74
C ARG A 375 5.96 5.47 22.08
N ASP A 376 6.26 5.24 23.35
CA ASP A 376 6.93 4.03 23.82
C ASP A 376 6.00 2.82 23.72
N ALA A 377 4.72 2.97 24.13
CA ALA A 377 3.69 1.93 23.99
C ALA A 377 3.53 1.44 22.56
N ILE A 378 3.56 2.32 21.57
CA ILE A 378 3.48 1.96 20.14
C ILE A 378 4.84 1.62 19.52
N ASN A 379 5.90 1.61 20.30
CA ASN A 379 7.30 1.37 19.88
C ASN A 379 7.76 2.28 18.72
N LYS A 380 7.38 3.55 18.76
CA LYS A 380 7.75 4.51 17.70
C LYS A 380 9.24 4.89 17.78
N ASN A 381 9.86 4.81 18.95
CA ASN A 381 11.27 5.13 19.17
C ASN A 381 11.67 6.54 18.68
N VAL A 382 10.79 7.53 18.86
CA VAL A 382 11.05 8.95 18.62
C VAL A 382 10.88 9.69 19.92
N ARG A 383 11.95 10.32 20.43
CA ARG A 383 11.90 11.15 21.62
C ARG A 383 11.44 12.56 21.27
N GLU A 384 10.88 13.24 22.27
CA GLU A 384 10.48 14.65 22.12
C GLU A 384 11.67 15.53 21.74
N GLU A 385 12.83 15.31 22.40
CA GLU A 385 14.05 16.05 22.11
C GLU A 385 14.51 15.86 20.67
N ASP A 386 14.40 14.66 20.11
CA ASP A 386 14.77 14.36 18.72
C ASP A 386 13.92 15.17 17.74
N LEU A 387 12.60 15.22 17.98
CA LEU A 387 11.67 16.00 17.16
C LEU A 387 11.96 17.49 17.25
N LEU A 388 12.13 18.03 18.48
CA LEU A 388 12.37 19.45 18.68
C LEU A 388 13.73 19.86 18.13
N HIS A 389 14.76 19.03 18.29
CA HIS A 389 16.07 19.23 17.69
C HIS A 389 15.97 19.31 16.15
N THR A 390 15.28 18.37 15.53
CA THR A 390 15.07 18.35 14.08
C THR A 390 14.28 19.57 13.60
N CYS A 391 13.23 19.96 14.32
CA CYS A 391 12.48 21.19 14.03
C CYS A 391 13.35 22.44 14.15
N ARG A 392 14.22 22.51 15.18
CA ARG A 392 15.19 23.59 15.34
C ARG A 392 16.09 23.70 14.12
N LEU A 393 16.74 22.60 13.72
CA LEU A 393 17.61 22.56 12.54
C LEU A 393 16.87 22.99 11.26
N ALA A 394 15.62 22.56 11.10
CA ALA A 394 14.79 22.98 9.98
C ALA A 394 14.53 24.49 9.98
N PHE A 395 14.20 25.08 11.13
CA PHE A 395 13.96 26.53 11.25
C PHE A 395 15.21 27.37 11.05
N GLU A 396 16.35 26.92 11.57
CA GLU A 396 17.66 27.51 11.30
C GLU A 396 18.02 27.43 9.81
N GLY A 397 17.62 26.35 9.13
CA GLY A 397 17.73 26.17 7.68
C GLY A 397 16.76 27.01 6.84
N GLY A 398 15.80 27.70 7.50
CA GLY A 398 14.85 28.61 6.86
C GLY A 398 13.54 27.99 6.41
N TRP A 399 13.20 26.78 6.87
CA TRP A 399 11.85 26.21 6.73
C TRP A 399 10.88 26.97 7.63
N ASN A 400 9.64 27.09 7.19
CA ASN A 400 8.56 27.74 7.96
C ASN A 400 7.23 26.98 7.89
N THR A 401 7.24 25.77 7.31
CA THR A 401 6.07 24.89 7.25
C THR A 401 6.47 23.52 7.74
N ILE A 402 5.80 23.05 8.81
CA ILE A 402 5.97 21.71 9.37
C ILE A 402 4.61 21.05 9.48
N LYS A 403 4.53 19.79 9.07
CA LYS A 403 3.35 18.94 9.24
C LYS A 403 3.68 17.80 10.21
N LEU A 404 2.80 17.61 11.19
CA LEU A 404 2.91 16.56 12.21
C LEU A 404 1.74 15.59 12.06
N TYR A 405 2.04 14.31 11.92
CA TYR A 405 1.03 13.25 11.87
C TYR A 405 0.91 12.52 13.19
N PHE A 406 -0.35 12.25 13.59
CA PHE A 406 -0.70 11.48 14.78
C PHE A 406 -1.86 10.55 14.49
N MET A 407 -2.04 9.56 15.35
CA MET A 407 -3.21 8.70 15.40
C MET A 407 -3.98 8.94 16.71
N LEU A 408 -5.31 8.84 16.64
CA LEU A 408 -6.19 8.83 17.80
C LEU A 408 -6.88 7.46 17.90
N GLY A 409 -7.14 7.00 19.12
CA GLY A 409 -7.74 5.70 19.40
C GLY A 409 -6.72 4.57 19.46
N LEU A 410 -5.44 4.88 19.68
CA LEU A 410 -4.40 3.88 19.91
C LEU A 410 -4.68 3.06 21.18
N PRO A 411 -4.28 1.77 21.22
CA PRO A 411 -4.32 0.99 22.45
C PRO A 411 -3.59 1.70 23.60
N THR A 412 -4.16 1.69 24.80
CA THR A 412 -3.67 2.34 26.03
C THR A 412 -3.72 3.88 26.03
N GLU A 413 -4.27 4.53 24.96
CA GLU A 413 -4.35 5.99 24.87
C GLU A 413 -5.26 6.59 25.94
N THR A 414 -4.78 7.65 26.62
CA THR A 414 -5.54 8.45 27.60
C THR A 414 -5.78 9.86 27.08
N ASP A 415 -6.63 10.63 27.77
CA ASP A 415 -6.91 12.03 27.41
C ASP A 415 -5.66 12.90 27.55
N GLU A 416 -4.77 12.60 28.50
CA GLU A 416 -3.47 13.27 28.66
C GLU A 416 -2.56 13.06 27.46
N ASP A 417 -2.57 11.88 26.84
CA ASP A 417 -1.79 11.60 25.62
C ASP A 417 -2.30 12.46 24.44
N ILE A 418 -3.62 12.68 24.37
CA ILE A 418 -4.23 13.51 23.33
C ILE A 418 -3.87 14.99 23.54
N LEU A 419 -3.97 15.48 24.80
CA LEU A 419 -3.56 16.84 25.15
C LEU A 419 -2.06 17.08 24.87
N GLY A 420 -1.24 16.05 25.05
CA GLY A 420 0.19 16.06 24.70
C GLY A 420 0.45 16.38 23.22
N ILE A 421 -0.49 16.12 22.30
CA ILE A 421 -0.35 16.52 20.89
C ILE A 421 -0.35 18.04 20.75
N ALA A 422 -1.28 18.73 21.45
CA ALA A 422 -1.35 20.19 21.42
C ALA A 422 -0.12 20.83 22.08
N GLU A 423 0.36 20.23 23.17
CA GLU A 423 1.59 20.68 23.85
C GLU A 423 2.80 20.54 22.94
N LEU A 424 2.99 19.39 22.31
CA LEU A 424 4.09 19.15 21.37
C LEU A 424 4.05 20.14 20.19
N ALA A 425 2.87 20.44 19.64
CA ALA A 425 2.72 21.45 18.59
C ALA A 425 3.09 22.86 19.09
N ASN A 426 2.76 23.21 20.34
CA ASN A 426 3.14 24.47 20.96
C ASN A 426 4.68 24.55 21.20
N GLN A 427 5.33 23.45 21.58
CA GLN A 427 6.78 23.38 21.72
C GLN A 427 7.50 23.56 20.38
N VAL A 428 6.98 22.96 19.30
CA VAL A 428 7.47 23.18 17.93
C VAL A 428 7.31 24.65 17.54
N LEU A 429 6.19 25.29 17.87
CA LEU A 429 5.98 26.72 17.63
C LEU A 429 6.95 27.58 18.46
N HIS A 430 7.20 27.20 19.70
CA HIS A 430 8.19 27.89 20.56
C HIS A 430 9.60 27.76 19.99
N THR A 431 9.98 26.57 19.53
CA THR A 431 11.26 26.32 18.84
C THR A 431 11.43 27.23 17.62
N TRP A 432 10.37 27.41 16.81
CA TRP A 432 10.41 28.37 15.72
C TRP A 432 10.66 29.81 16.20
N ARG A 433 9.97 30.25 17.27
CA ARG A 433 10.16 31.59 17.83
C ARG A 433 11.59 31.86 18.28
N LEU A 434 12.28 30.84 18.79
CA LEU A 434 13.66 30.96 19.22
C LEU A 434 14.66 30.97 18.06
N TYR A 435 14.50 30.02 17.12
CA TYR A 435 15.55 29.65 16.17
C TYR A 435 15.28 30.02 14.71
N ALA A 436 14.10 30.54 14.36
CA ALA A 436 13.80 30.86 12.97
C ALA A 436 14.72 31.97 12.42
N LYS A 437 15.34 31.67 11.28
CA LYS A 437 16.25 32.60 10.58
C LYS A 437 15.52 33.84 10.04
N ASN A 438 14.26 33.67 9.63
CA ASN A 438 13.44 34.79 9.12
C ASN A 438 12.01 34.71 9.70
N LYS A 439 11.73 35.55 10.70
CA LYS A 439 10.43 35.58 11.38
C LYS A 439 9.35 36.34 10.60
N ASN A 440 9.73 37.14 9.60
CA ASN A 440 8.77 37.94 8.82
C ASN A 440 7.88 37.10 7.92
N ARG A 441 8.29 35.88 7.56
CA ARG A 441 7.49 34.95 6.75
C ARG A 441 6.42 34.20 7.54
N GLY A 442 6.41 34.31 8.87
CA GLY A 442 5.54 33.55 9.73
C GLY A 442 5.88 32.05 9.74
N VAL A 443 5.10 31.26 10.47
CA VAL A 443 5.18 29.79 10.50
C VAL A 443 3.80 29.19 10.35
N ARG A 444 3.72 28.04 9.72
CA ARG A 444 2.53 27.19 9.67
C ARG A 444 2.90 25.79 10.18
N ILE A 445 2.27 25.40 11.28
CA ILE A 445 2.34 24.04 11.80
C ILE A 445 0.99 23.38 11.53
N THR A 446 0.99 22.24 10.86
CA THR A 446 -0.22 21.48 10.60
C THR A 446 -0.16 20.21 11.44
N VAL A 447 -1.13 20.04 12.34
CA VAL A 447 -1.39 18.79 13.06
C VAL A 447 -2.45 18.04 12.26
N SER A 448 -2.16 16.80 11.89
CA SER A 448 -3.13 15.92 11.21
C SER A 448 -3.29 14.65 12.00
N THR A 449 -4.53 14.26 12.28
CA THR A 449 -4.83 13.00 12.97
C THR A 449 -5.64 12.06 12.08
N SER A 450 -5.35 10.77 12.19
CA SER A 450 -6.16 9.68 11.64
C SER A 450 -6.72 8.82 12.76
N CYS A 451 -7.84 8.14 12.51
CA CYS A 451 -8.32 7.10 13.41
C CYS A 451 -7.40 5.88 13.31
N PHE A 452 -7.03 5.30 14.43
CA PHE A 452 -6.29 4.03 14.45
C PHE A 452 -7.16 2.91 13.85
N VAL A 453 -6.58 2.18 12.91
CA VAL A 453 -7.19 0.99 12.29
C VAL A 453 -6.31 -0.21 12.60
N PRO A 454 -6.79 -1.19 13.38
CA PRO A 454 -6.04 -2.43 13.63
C PRO A 454 -5.94 -3.25 12.33
N LYS A 455 -4.72 -3.55 11.91
CA LYS A 455 -4.43 -4.25 10.66
C LYS A 455 -3.96 -5.69 10.90
N PRO A 456 -4.31 -6.64 9.99
CA PRO A 456 -3.78 -8.00 9.98
C PRO A 456 -2.25 -8.04 10.07
N HIS A 457 -1.71 -9.09 10.65
CA HIS A 457 -0.27 -9.34 10.77
C HIS A 457 0.53 -8.26 11.51
N SER A 458 -0.14 -7.40 12.30
CA SER A 458 0.52 -6.44 13.20
C SER A 458 0.35 -6.87 14.67
N PRO A 459 1.18 -6.37 15.61
CA PRO A 459 0.97 -6.58 17.03
C PRO A 459 -0.42 -6.17 17.54
N PHE A 460 -1.03 -5.17 16.91
CA PHE A 460 -2.36 -4.68 17.28
C PHE A 460 -3.52 -5.34 16.49
N GLN A 461 -3.29 -6.44 15.79
CA GLN A 461 -4.34 -7.16 15.07
C GLN A 461 -5.46 -7.71 15.97
N TRP A 462 -5.21 -7.87 17.28
CA TRP A 462 -6.20 -8.31 18.28
C TRP A 462 -7.00 -7.16 18.86
N GLU A 463 -6.51 -5.92 18.72
CA GLU A 463 -7.15 -4.75 19.30
C GLU A 463 -8.45 -4.38 18.57
N ARG A 464 -9.33 -3.70 19.30
CA ARG A 464 -10.49 -3.07 18.69
C ARG A 464 -10.16 -1.72 18.10
N GLN A 465 -10.92 -1.27 17.13
CA GLN A 465 -11.00 0.14 16.78
C GLN A 465 -11.93 0.85 17.78
N VAL A 466 -11.63 2.08 18.16
CA VAL A 466 -12.56 2.93 18.94
C VAL A 466 -13.83 3.22 18.12
N THR A 467 -14.95 3.45 18.81
CA THR A 467 -16.19 3.81 18.11
C THR A 467 -16.08 5.20 17.48
N MET A 468 -16.95 5.50 16.52
CA MET A 468 -16.99 6.84 15.91
C MET A 468 -17.21 7.94 16.94
N ASP A 469 -18.10 7.71 17.94
CA ASP A 469 -18.36 8.68 19.00
C ASP A 469 -17.13 8.89 19.90
N GLU A 470 -16.42 7.80 20.28
CA GLU A 470 -15.16 7.87 21.01
C GLU A 470 -14.12 8.67 20.22
N TYR A 471 -13.98 8.43 18.92
CA TYR A 471 -13.06 9.15 18.07
C TYR A 471 -13.40 10.64 17.96
N ILE A 472 -14.65 10.99 17.71
CA ILE A 472 -15.10 12.39 17.61
C ILE A 472 -14.91 13.12 18.94
N ARG A 473 -15.19 12.48 20.08
CA ARG A 473 -14.87 13.04 21.40
C ARG A 473 -13.39 13.40 21.52
N LYS A 474 -12.50 12.50 21.10
CA LYS A 474 -11.04 12.70 21.11
C LYS A 474 -10.61 13.83 20.17
N VAL A 475 -11.20 13.90 18.98
CA VAL A 475 -10.98 14.99 18.01
C VAL A 475 -11.37 16.34 18.61
N HIS A 476 -12.53 16.42 19.27
CA HIS A 476 -12.98 17.66 19.90
C HIS A 476 -12.08 18.06 21.07
N LEU A 477 -11.66 17.12 21.91
CA LEU A 477 -10.72 17.36 23.01
C LEU A 477 -9.42 18.00 22.49
N LEU A 478 -8.86 17.44 21.42
CA LEU A 478 -7.62 17.97 20.80
C LEU A 478 -7.87 19.33 20.15
N ARG A 479 -8.95 19.49 19.37
CA ARG A 479 -9.32 20.74 18.71
C ARG A 479 -9.45 21.87 19.71
N ASP A 480 -10.13 21.61 20.82
CA ASP A 480 -10.42 22.60 21.83
C ASP A 480 -9.18 22.95 22.70
N SER A 481 -8.13 22.13 22.67
CA SER A 481 -6.85 22.38 23.32
C SER A 481 -5.89 23.22 22.48
N ILE A 482 -6.01 23.21 21.14
CA ILE A 482 -5.17 23.99 20.23
C ILE A 482 -5.63 25.46 20.19
N LYS A 483 -4.86 26.36 20.80
CA LYS A 483 -5.19 27.79 20.88
C LYS A 483 -4.34 28.69 19.96
N ALA A 484 -3.20 28.18 19.50
CA ALA A 484 -2.25 28.95 18.71
C ALA A 484 -2.72 29.12 17.26
N LYS A 485 -2.88 30.35 16.79
CA LYS A 485 -3.33 30.67 15.40
C LYS A 485 -2.41 30.13 14.31
N ASN A 486 -1.17 29.83 14.62
CA ASN A 486 -0.18 29.28 13.70
C ASN A 486 -0.24 27.75 13.59
N VAL A 487 -1.09 27.09 14.40
CA VAL A 487 -1.32 25.65 14.39
C VAL A 487 -2.69 25.38 13.75
N VAL A 488 -2.67 24.66 12.63
CA VAL A 488 -3.88 24.22 11.92
C VAL A 488 -4.10 22.76 12.24
N TYR A 489 -5.32 22.38 12.60
CA TYR A 489 -5.69 21.01 12.91
C TYR A 489 -6.62 20.43 11.84
N ASN A 490 -6.27 19.27 11.32
CA ASN A 490 -7.08 18.47 10.39
C ASN A 490 -7.22 17.04 10.93
N TRP A 491 -8.33 16.40 10.64
CA TRP A 491 -8.57 14.99 11.00
C TRP A 491 -9.26 14.25 9.86
N HIS A 492 -9.10 12.92 9.85
CA HIS A 492 -9.74 12.06 8.88
C HIS A 492 -11.18 11.74 9.29
N ASP A 493 -11.99 11.44 8.28
CA ASP A 493 -13.37 11.03 8.47
C ASP A 493 -13.44 9.67 9.20
N PRO A 494 -14.17 9.59 10.33
CA PRO A 494 -14.35 8.35 11.07
C PRO A 494 -15.16 7.30 10.31
N GLN A 495 -16.06 7.68 9.43
CA GLN A 495 -16.90 6.76 8.67
C GLN A 495 -16.04 5.92 7.70
N THR A 496 -15.15 6.57 6.96
CA THR A 496 -14.19 5.86 6.09
C THR A 496 -13.29 4.93 6.89
N SER A 497 -12.78 5.39 8.04
CA SER A 497 -11.91 4.58 8.90
C SER A 497 -12.63 3.37 9.50
N TYR A 498 -13.93 3.49 9.79
CA TYR A 498 -14.76 2.39 10.28
C TYR A 498 -14.97 1.30 9.22
N ILE A 499 -15.31 1.70 7.99
CA ILE A 499 -15.43 0.75 6.88
C ILE A 499 -14.09 0.08 6.58
N GLU A 500 -12.99 0.85 6.57
CA GLU A 500 -11.64 0.31 6.40
C GLU A 500 -11.31 -0.75 7.45
N ALA A 501 -11.58 -0.49 8.74
CA ALA A 501 -11.34 -1.44 9.82
C ALA A 501 -12.18 -2.71 9.65
N THR A 502 -13.43 -2.57 9.23
CA THR A 502 -14.34 -3.69 9.00
C THR A 502 -13.84 -4.58 7.86
N LEU A 503 -13.48 -4.00 6.73
CA LEU A 503 -12.99 -4.72 5.55
C LEU A 503 -11.63 -5.38 5.80
N SER A 504 -10.69 -4.65 6.40
CA SER A 504 -9.33 -5.16 6.64
C SER A 504 -9.30 -6.35 7.60
N ARG A 505 -10.28 -6.45 8.50
CA ARG A 505 -10.43 -7.52 9.50
C ARG A 505 -11.53 -8.52 9.14
N GLY A 506 -12.16 -8.33 7.98
CA GLY A 506 -13.28 -9.12 7.50
C GLY A 506 -12.91 -10.54 7.10
N ASP A 507 -13.89 -11.41 7.10
CA ASP A 507 -13.82 -12.76 6.56
C ASP A 507 -14.64 -12.88 5.26
N ARG A 508 -14.85 -14.09 4.76
CA ARG A 508 -15.54 -14.36 3.48
C ARG A 508 -16.95 -13.77 3.39
N ARG A 509 -17.64 -13.57 4.52
CA ARG A 509 -18.96 -12.93 4.56
C ARG A 509 -18.94 -11.50 4.02
N MET A 510 -17.78 -10.83 4.07
CA MET A 510 -17.61 -9.50 3.45
C MET A 510 -17.85 -9.51 1.95
N GLY A 511 -17.62 -10.62 1.27
CA GLY A 511 -17.85 -10.73 -0.17
C GLY A 511 -19.27 -10.32 -0.56
N ARG A 512 -20.28 -10.77 0.20
CA ARG A 512 -21.67 -10.38 -0.04
C ARG A 512 -21.92 -8.89 0.19
N VAL A 513 -21.29 -8.31 1.20
CA VAL A 513 -21.39 -6.86 1.48
C VAL A 513 -20.77 -6.05 0.33
N ILE A 514 -19.56 -6.42 -0.10
CA ILE A 514 -18.84 -5.75 -1.19
C ILE A 514 -19.64 -5.83 -2.50
N GLU A 515 -20.24 -7.00 -2.78
CA GLU A 515 -21.11 -7.18 -3.95
C GLU A 515 -22.37 -6.29 -3.86
N ASN A 516 -23.01 -6.19 -2.69
CA ASN A 516 -24.16 -5.32 -2.49
C ASN A 516 -23.78 -3.83 -2.69
N VAL A 517 -22.62 -3.40 -2.19
CA VAL A 517 -22.08 -2.04 -2.41
C VAL A 517 -21.90 -1.78 -3.89
N TRP A 518 -21.21 -2.68 -4.61
CA TRP A 518 -21.01 -2.55 -6.05
C TRP A 518 -22.34 -2.52 -6.82
N ARG A 519 -23.28 -3.45 -6.54
CA ARG A 519 -24.60 -3.50 -7.19
C ARG A 519 -25.43 -2.24 -6.97
N SER A 520 -25.23 -1.54 -5.85
CA SER A 520 -25.87 -0.25 -5.56
C SER A 520 -25.10 0.96 -6.12
N GLY A 521 -24.11 0.72 -7.00
CA GLY A 521 -23.33 1.75 -7.67
C GLY A 521 -22.10 2.23 -6.93
N GLY A 522 -21.65 1.49 -5.88
CA GLY A 522 -20.43 1.82 -5.16
C GLY A 522 -19.17 1.45 -5.95
N ARG A 523 -18.35 2.46 -6.25
CA ARG A 523 -17.07 2.35 -6.94
C ARG A 523 -16.21 3.53 -6.55
N LEU A 524 -14.89 3.42 -6.66
CA LEU A 524 -13.94 4.46 -6.24
C LEU A 524 -14.18 4.94 -4.81
N GLU A 525 -14.60 4.05 -3.92
CA GLU A 525 -14.98 4.34 -2.52
C GLU A 525 -13.80 4.88 -1.66
N ALA A 526 -12.57 4.83 -2.17
CA ALA A 526 -11.42 5.52 -1.56
C ALA A 526 -11.46 7.05 -1.75
N TRP A 527 -12.32 7.56 -2.63
CA TRP A 527 -12.47 8.99 -2.92
C TRP A 527 -13.70 9.55 -2.24
N SER A 528 -13.55 10.69 -1.55
CA SER A 528 -14.65 11.35 -0.81
C SER A 528 -15.86 11.67 -1.69
N ASP A 529 -15.65 11.93 -2.98
CA ASP A 529 -16.70 12.26 -3.95
C ASP A 529 -17.59 11.05 -4.28
N TYR A 530 -17.11 9.84 -4.03
CA TYR A 530 -17.81 8.58 -4.32
C TYR A 530 -18.18 7.78 -3.08
N PHE A 531 -17.50 8.02 -1.96
CA PHE A 531 -17.76 7.34 -0.71
C PHE A 531 -19.17 7.63 -0.18
N SER A 532 -19.92 6.59 0.19
CA SER A 532 -21.21 6.71 0.84
C SER A 532 -21.33 5.75 2.00
N PHE A 533 -21.28 6.30 3.21
CA PHE A 533 -21.44 5.53 4.43
C PHE A 533 -22.80 4.83 4.52
N GLU A 534 -23.89 5.51 4.08
CA GLU A 534 -25.23 4.94 4.07
C GLU A 534 -25.32 3.73 3.14
N ARG A 535 -24.66 3.76 1.98
CA ARG A 535 -24.56 2.62 1.05
C ARG A 535 -23.91 1.42 1.73
N TRP A 536 -22.82 1.64 2.42
CA TRP A 536 -22.12 0.58 3.16
C TRP A 536 -22.99 0.00 4.27
N MET A 537 -23.60 0.85 5.11
CA MET A 537 -24.47 0.39 6.21
C MET A 537 -25.67 -0.41 5.69
N LYS A 538 -26.31 0.07 4.61
CA LYS A 538 -27.37 -0.69 3.96
C LYS A 538 -26.89 -2.04 3.41
N ALA A 539 -25.69 -2.09 2.82
CA ALA A 539 -25.13 -3.32 2.28
C ALA A 539 -24.81 -4.34 3.39
N PHE A 540 -24.36 -3.90 4.55
CA PHE A 540 -24.19 -4.75 5.74
C PHE A 540 -25.52 -5.32 6.22
N ASP A 541 -26.56 -4.47 6.35
CA ASP A 541 -27.89 -4.88 6.76
C ASP A 541 -28.50 -5.89 5.78
N ASP A 542 -28.48 -5.60 4.48
CA ASP A 542 -28.97 -6.49 3.42
C ASP A 542 -28.20 -7.84 3.37
N ALA A 543 -26.94 -7.86 3.80
CA ALA A 543 -26.13 -9.08 3.89
C ALA A 543 -26.33 -9.85 5.22
N GLY A 544 -26.95 -9.24 6.22
CA GLY A 544 -27.07 -9.79 7.57
C GLY A 544 -25.72 -9.88 8.29
N VAL A 545 -24.81 -8.94 8.04
CA VAL A 545 -23.46 -8.90 8.60
C VAL A 545 -23.32 -7.70 9.54
N ASP A 546 -22.96 -7.95 10.80
CA ASP A 546 -22.70 -6.90 11.77
C ASP A 546 -21.26 -6.35 11.61
N PRO A 547 -21.08 -5.10 11.13
CA PRO A 547 -19.74 -4.50 11.00
C PRO A 547 -19.04 -4.30 12.34
N THR A 548 -19.78 -4.17 13.45
CA THR A 548 -19.21 -3.97 14.80
C THR A 548 -18.43 -5.21 15.27
N PHE A 549 -18.86 -6.40 14.85
CA PHE A 549 -18.17 -7.66 15.12
C PHE A 549 -16.72 -7.65 14.60
N TYR A 550 -16.48 -6.96 13.50
CA TYR A 550 -15.14 -6.87 12.88
C TYR A 550 -14.35 -5.67 13.41
N ALA A 551 -14.95 -4.48 13.48
CA ALA A 551 -14.24 -3.26 13.82
C ALA A 551 -14.03 -3.07 15.33
N HIS A 552 -15.08 -3.31 16.14
CA HIS A 552 -15.11 -2.88 17.55
C HIS A 552 -14.89 -3.99 18.56
N ARG A 553 -14.74 -5.23 18.12
CA ARG A 553 -14.45 -6.37 19.00
C ARG A 553 -12.94 -6.52 19.19
N GLU A 554 -12.49 -6.64 20.44
CA GLU A 554 -11.19 -7.18 20.79
C GLU A 554 -11.21 -8.69 20.55
N ARG A 555 -10.13 -9.24 19.99
CA ARG A 555 -10.03 -10.66 19.65
C ARG A 555 -9.18 -11.42 20.65
N GLU A 556 -9.52 -12.68 20.83
CA GLU A 556 -8.82 -13.55 21.76
C GLU A 556 -7.45 -14.00 21.20
N ARG A 557 -6.49 -14.28 22.09
CA ARG A 557 -5.11 -14.67 21.74
C ARG A 557 -5.06 -15.81 20.74
N TYR A 558 -5.89 -16.81 20.93
CA TYR A 558 -5.88 -18.06 20.15
C TYR A 558 -7.01 -18.14 19.12
N GLU A 559 -7.82 -17.11 18.99
CA GLU A 559 -8.87 -17.02 17.98
C GLU A 559 -8.28 -17.19 16.58
N VAL A 560 -8.90 -18.04 15.77
CA VAL A 560 -8.50 -18.20 14.37
C VAL A 560 -8.91 -16.96 13.58
N MET A 561 -7.92 -16.31 12.94
CA MET A 561 -8.14 -15.09 12.18
C MET A 561 -8.41 -15.37 10.71
N PRO A 562 -9.18 -14.53 10.00
CA PRO A 562 -9.42 -14.69 8.56
C PRO A 562 -8.14 -14.82 7.73
N TRP A 563 -7.06 -14.19 8.17
CA TRP A 563 -5.75 -14.18 7.51
C TRP A 563 -4.77 -15.25 8.02
N ASP A 564 -5.20 -16.18 8.89
CA ASP A 564 -4.29 -17.21 9.43
C ASP A 564 -3.86 -18.25 8.39
N ILE A 565 -4.53 -18.32 7.25
CA ILE A 565 -4.09 -19.09 6.06
C ILE A 565 -2.88 -18.50 5.36
N VAL A 566 -2.48 -17.25 5.72
CA VAL A 566 -1.32 -16.54 5.17
C VAL A 566 -0.19 -16.51 6.19
N ASP A 567 1.02 -16.91 5.78
CA ASP A 567 2.23 -16.80 6.60
C ASP A 567 3.14 -15.69 6.03
N VAL A 568 3.17 -14.54 6.70
CA VAL A 568 4.04 -13.41 6.34
C VAL A 568 5.48 -13.57 6.87
N GLY A 569 5.82 -14.71 7.45
CA GLY A 569 7.15 -14.98 8.00
C GLY A 569 7.34 -14.51 9.45
N VAL A 570 6.45 -13.67 9.98
CA VAL A 570 6.51 -13.19 11.37
C VAL A 570 5.63 -14.10 12.25
N ARG A 571 6.22 -14.60 13.35
CA ARG A 571 5.53 -15.53 14.24
C ARG A 571 4.41 -14.84 15.02
N ARG A 572 3.25 -15.46 15.12
CA ARG A 572 2.12 -15.00 15.94
C ARG A 572 2.52 -14.72 17.39
N ALA A 573 3.35 -15.60 17.99
CA ALA A 573 3.86 -15.42 19.35
C ALA A 573 4.71 -14.15 19.52
N HIS A 574 5.47 -13.73 18.47
CA HIS A 574 6.20 -12.47 18.51
C HIS A 574 5.24 -11.27 18.45
N LEU A 575 4.23 -11.31 17.59
CA LEU A 575 3.23 -10.23 17.50
C LEU A 575 2.49 -10.07 18.82
N TRP A 576 2.12 -11.20 19.46
CA TRP A 576 1.47 -11.16 20.77
C TRP A 576 2.39 -10.61 21.86
N HIS A 577 3.66 -11.03 21.90
CA HIS A 577 4.65 -10.50 22.83
C HIS A 577 4.79 -8.97 22.68
N GLU A 578 4.87 -8.47 21.46
CA GLU A 578 4.93 -7.02 21.20
C GLU A 578 3.65 -6.29 21.66
N ARG A 579 2.47 -6.92 21.54
CA ARG A 579 1.24 -6.41 22.14
C ARG A 579 1.36 -6.28 23.67
N GLU A 580 1.86 -7.31 24.35
CA GLU A 580 2.08 -7.29 25.81
C GLU A 580 3.07 -6.19 26.24
N GLN A 581 4.13 -5.97 25.46
CA GLN A 581 5.08 -4.88 25.71
C GLN A 581 4.42 -3.48 25.54
N ALA A 582 3.45 -3.35 24.63
CA ALA A 582 2.69 -2.10 24.48
C ALA A 582 1.94 -1.71 25.75
N TYR A 583 1.27 -2.66 26.39
CA TYR A 583 0.55 -2.42 27.66
C TYR A 583 1.44 -2.06 28.84
N LYS A 584 2.75 -2.42 28.75
CA LYS A 584 3.76 -2.04 29.73
C LYS A 584 4.48 -0.74 29.35
N SER A 585 4.21 -0.18 28.17
CA SER A 585 4.97 0.94 27.59
C SER A 585 6.47 0.67 27.48
N GLU A 586 6.86 -0.61 27.29
CA GLU A 586 8.24 -1.04 27.15
C GLU A 586 8.69 -1.01 25.69
N LEU A 587 9.89 -0.46 25.46
CA LEU A 587 10.49 -0.38 24.12
C LEU A 587 11.11 -1.72 23.71
N SER A 588 10.93 -2.06 22.44
CA SER A 588 11.67 -3.13 21.78
C SER A 588 12.77 -2.54 20.88
N PRO A 589 13.98 -3.12 20.87
CA PRO A 589 15.08 -2.63 20.05
C PRO A 589 14.78 -2.81 18.55
N ASP A 590 15.35 -1.94 17.71
CA ASP A 590 15.33 -2.13 16.26
C ASP A 590 16.28 -3.27 15.82
N CYS A 591 16.04 -3.83 14.63
CA CYS A 591 16.77 -4.99 14.12
C CYS A 591 18.27 -4.76 13.92
N ARG A 592 18.74 -3.50 13.80
CA ARG A 592 20.18 -3.16 13.71
C ARG A 592 20.90 -3.28 15.04
N LYS A 593 20.16 -3.09 16.14
CA LYS A 593 20.71 -3.16 17.49
C LYS A 593 20.66 -4.58 18.05
N GLN A 594 19.52 -5.24 17.86
CA GLN A 594 19.29 -6.57 18.40
C GLN A 594 18.21 -7.31 17.59
N CYS A 595 18.46 -8.56 17.26
CA CYS A 595 17.45 -9.42 16.64
C CYS A 595 16.33 -9.73 17.63
N SER A 596 15.09 -9.34 17.30
CA SER A 596 13.89 -9.63 18.10
C SER A 596 13.38 -11.06 17.93
N ALA A 597 14.07 -11.89 17.17
CA ALA A 597 13.69 -13.27 16.85
C ALA A 597 12.23 -13.38 16.32
N CYS A 598 11.79 -12.42 15.51
CA CYS A 598 10.42 -12.34 14.98
C CYS A 598 10.02 -13.53 14.08
N GLY A 599 10.99 -14.25 13.51
CA GLY A 599 10.77 -15.41 12.62
C GLY A 599 11.03 -15.11 11.14
N ALA A 600 11.06 -13.86 10.70
CA ALA A 600 11.16 -13.51 9.28
C ALA A 600 12.45 -13.96 8.59
N ALA A 601 13.52 -14.22 9.36
CA ALA A 601 14.77 -14.75 8.82
C ALA A 601 14.61 -16.06 8.04
N LYS A 602 13.59 -16.87 8.37
CA LYS A 602 13.29 -18.13 7.63
C LYS A 602 13.00 -17.93 6.13
N LEU A 603 12.62 -16.72 5.74
CA LEU A 603 12.33 -16.37 4.35
C LEU A 603 13.61 -16.09 3.52
N LEU A 604 14.78 -15.99 4.17
CA LEU A 604 16.05 -15.74 3.52
C LEU A 604 16.87 -17.02 3.35
N LYS A 605 17.60 -17.12 2.26
CA LYS A 605 18.64 -18.14 2.09
C LYS A 605 19.68 -17.98 3.19
N GLY A 606 19.87 -19.01 4.03
CA GLY A 606 20.80 -18.97 5.16
C GLY A 606 20.20 -18.51 6.51
N GLY A 607 18.94 -18.11 6.57
CA GLY A 607 18.20 -17.88 7.82
C GLY A 607 18.70 -16.71 8.68
N LYS A 608 19.42 -15.73 8.12
CA LYS A 608 19.91 -14.53 8.81
C LYS A 608 19.39 -13.27 8.12
N CYS A 609 18.97 -12.29 8.92
CA CYS A 609 18.64 -10.96 8.43
C CYS A 609 19.87 -10.06 8.50
N ASP A 610 20.11 -9.29 7.47
CA ASP A 610 21.07 -8.19 7.46
C ASP A 610 20.40 -6.97 8.09
N GLY A 611 20.42 -6.90 9.42
CA GLY A 611 19.81 -5.83 10.21
C GLY A 611 20.55 -4.49 10.11
#